data_4b316cb1052db7bbb7853d2ab6cdacc2
#
_entry.id   4b316cb1052db7bbb7853d2ab6cdacc2
#
_cell.length_a   1.000
_cell.length_b   1.000
_cell.length_c   1.000
_cell.angle_alpha   90.00
_cell.angle_beta   90.00
_cell.angle_gamma   90.00
#
_symmetry.space_group_name_H-M   'P 1'
#
loop_
_entity.id
_entity.type
_entity.pdbx_description
1 polymer ?
#
loop_
_entity_poly.entity_id
_entity_poly.type
_entity_poly.pdbx_seq_one_letter_code
_entity_poly.pdbx_strand_id
1 'polypeptide(L)'
;MSDLRLLSGAAIAVGALAVGALGFPAVAAAESNLAPPMVTTTCSLDQIMAATRVADPVTYGALTGRFNAQPRWVQGGIIYHMNTLLQAPPPQRQAVANQLAGRFPDFVTLFTVADPQANKIAATCPTFPAEDPAIWN
;
A
#
# COMPACT_ATOMS: atom_id res chain seq x y z
N MET A 1 47.68 27.91 -48.79
CA MET A 1 48.55 27.92 -47.58
C MET A 1 47.71 28.16 -46.35
N SER A 2 47.89 27.40 -45.38
CA SER A 2 47.32 27.56 -44.03
C SER A 2 46.24 26.60 -43.64
N ASP A 3 46.71 25.68 -42.92
CA ASP A 3 46.02 24.57 -42.28
C ASP A 3 44.95 25.03 -41.31
N LEU A 4 43.76 24.60 -41.58
CA LEU A 4 42.68 24.66 -40.60
C LEU A 4 42.68 23.36 -39.81
N ARG A 5 43.28 23.41 -38.67
CA ARG A 5 43.18 22.29 -37.70
C ARG A 5 41.82 22.29 -37.04
N LEU A 6 41.05 21.32 -37.41
CA LEU A 6 39.83 20.91 -36.73
C LEU A 6 40.19 20.43 -35.31
N LEU A 7 39.83 21.20 -34.34
CA LEU A 7 39.78 20.75 -32.95
C LEU A 7 38.49 19.95 -32.77
N SER A 8 38.64 18.67 -32.83
CA SER A 8 37.61 17.73 -32.37
C SER A 8 37.33 17.95 -30.90
N GLY A 9 36.25 18.63 -30.61
CA GLY A 9 35.70 18.65 -29.30
C GLY A 9 35.19 17.27 -28.96
N ALA A 10 35.92 16.56 -28.14
CA ALA A 10 35.40 15.36 -27.50
C ALA A 10 34.26 15.78 -26.60
N ALA A 11 33.05 15.54 -27.05
CA ALA A 11 31.89 15.54 -26.18
C ALA A 11 32.08 14.37 -25.22
N ILE A 12 32.52 14.69 -24.01
CA ILE A 12 32.43 13.77 -22.92
C ILE A 12 30.94 13.69 -22.61
N ALA A 13 30.29 12.71 -23.16
CA ALA A 13 29.03 12.23 -22.65
C ALA A 13 29.32 11.71 -21.24
N VAL A 14 29.14 12.60 -20.27
CA VAL A 14 28.98 12.17 -18.89
C VAL A 14 27.72 11.32 -18.89
N GLY A 15 27.93 10.05 -19.12
CA GLY A 15 26.92 9.07 -18.83
C GLY A 15 26.54 9.27 -17.38
N ALA A 16 25.43 9.91 -17.16
CA ALA A 16 24.76 9.85 -15.90
C ALA A 16 24.54 8.36 -15.68
N LEU A 17 25.44 7.79 -14.93
CA LEU A 17 25.22 6.49 -14.34
C LEU A 17 23.98 6.67 -13.49
N ALA A 18 22.89 6.29 -14.04
CA ALA A 18 21.66 6.07 -13.34
C ALA A 18 21.88 4.88 -12.39
N VAL A 19 22.76 5.11 -11.42
CA VAL A 19 23.00 4.18 -10.30
C VAL A 19 21.75 4.10 -9.43
N GLY A 20 20.75 4.93 -9.70
CA GLY A 20 19.43 4.84 -9.10
C GLY A 20 18.46 3.92 -9.82
N ALA A 21 18.84 3.32 -10.93
CA ALA A 21 17.98 2.43 -11.70
C ALA A 21 17.93 1.00 -11.15
N LEU A 22 18.19 0.79 -9.90
CA LEU A 22 17.79 -0.42 -9.19
C LEU A 22 16.34 -0.22 -8.73
N GLY A 23 15.46 -0.18 -9.62
CA GLY A 23 14.04 -0.45 -9.72
C GLY A 23 13.09 -0.41 -8.51
N PHE A 24 13.55 -0.21 -7.30
CA PHE A 24 12.73 -0.27 -6.10
C PHE A 24 11.69 0.84 -5.96
N PRO A 25 11.94 2.11 -6.29
CA PRO A 25 10.97 3.18 -6.03
C PRO A 25 9.71 3.13 -6.90
N ALA A 26 9.82 2.67 -8.15
CA ALA A 26 8.70 2.65 -9.08
C ALA A 26 7.67 1.55 -8.74
N VAL A 27 8.14 0.37 -8.31
CA VAL A 27 7.28 -0.74 -7.88
C VAL A 27 6.56 -0.39 -6.59
N ALA A 28 7.27 0.16 -5.59
CA ALA A 28 6.69 0.59 -4.33
C ALA A 28 5.62 1.70 -4.52
N ALA A 29 5.83 2.67 -5.44
CA ALA A 29 4.87 3.72 -5.74
C ALA A 29 3.59 3.17 -6.39
N ALA A 30 3.68 2.15 -7.27
CA ALA A 30 2.53 1.51 -7.89
C ALA A 30 1.70 0.70 -6.87
N GLU A 31 2.36 0.05 -5.91
CA GLU A 31 1.72 -0.75 -4.88
C GLU A 31 0.97 0.11 -3.84
N SER A 32 1.30 1.37 -3.68
CA SER A 32 0.65 2.26 -2.72
C SER A 32 -0.67 2.86 -3.22
N ASN A 33 -1.00 2.71 -4.50
CA ASN A 33 -2.26 3.22 -5.04
C ASN A 33 -3.45 2.42 -4.50
N LEU A 34 -4.40 3.12 -3.90
CA LEU A 34 -5.64 2.50 -3.43
C LEU A 34 -6.46 1.96 -4.59
N ALA A 35 -7.05 0.80 -4.42
CA ALA A 35 -8.06 0.30 -5.33
C ALA A 35 -9.26 1.26 -5.34
N PRO A 36 -9.83 1.61 -6.51
CA PRO A 36 -10.91 2.59 -6.59
C PRO A 36 -12.06 2.35 -5.61
N PRO A 37 -12.58 1.13 -5.39
CA PRO A 37 -13.63 0.89 -4.40
C PRO A 37 -13.17 1.12 -2.95
N MET A 38 -11.88 1.00 -2.67
CA MET A 38 -11.32 1.26 -1.34
C MET A 38 -11.21 2.76 -1.05
N VAL A 39 -11.13 3.59 -2.07
CA VAL A 39 -11.15 5.06 -1.90
C VAL A 39 -12.48 5.52 -1.32
N THR A 40 -13.58 4.89 -1.70
CA THR A 40 -14.95 5.29 -1.34
C THR A 40 -15.63 4.35 -0.34
N THR A 41 -15.01 3.25 0.04
CA THR A 41 -15.61 2.30 0.97
C THR A 41 -15.98 2.96 2.30
N THR A 42 -17.14 2.58 2.83
CA THR A 42 -17.62 2.94 4.18
C THR A 42 -17.49 1.78 5.17
N CYS A 43 -16.90 0.67 4.73
CA CYS A 43 -16.68 -0.49 5.60
C CYS A 43 -15.73 -0.15 6.75
N SER A 44 -16.01 -0.76 7.90
CA SER A 44 -15.09 -0.75 9.03
C SER A 44 -13.87 -1.66 8.76
N LEU A 45 -12.83 -1.49 9.56
CA LEU A 45 -11.65 -2.35 9.49
C LEU A 45 -12.02 -3.83 9.74
N ASP A 46 -12.89 -4.10 10.69
CA ASP A 46 -13.34 -5.46 11.02
C ASP A 46 -14.11 -6.08 9.83
N GLN A 47 -14.95 -5.29 9.17
CA GLN A 47 -15.65 -5.73 7.96
C GLN A 47 -14.68 -6.08 6.83
N ILE A 48 -13.64 -5.27 6.63
CA ILE A 48 -12.62 -5.51 5.62
C ILE A 48 -11.83 -6.78 5.95
N MET A 49 -11.45 -6.97 7.20
CA MET A 49 -10.76 -8.19 7.64
C MET A 49 -11.65 -9.44 7.48
N ALA A 50 -12.94 -9.33 7.78
CA ALA A 50 -13.90 -10.43 7.57
C ALA A 50 -14.05 -10.78 6.09
N ALA A 51 -14.15 -9.78 5.23
CA ALA A 51 -14.20 -9.99 3.78
C ALA A 51 -12.88 -10.60 3.26
N THR A 52 -11.74 -10.18 3.81
CA THR A 52 -10.43 -10.75 3.47
C THR A 52 -10.35 -12.22 3.86
N ARG A 53 -10.83 -12.59 5.03
CA ARG A 53 -10.86 -13.99 5.48
C ARG A 53 -11.57 -14.91 4.48
N VAL A 54 -12.61 -14.40 3.85
CA VAL A 54 -13.39 -15.16 2.85
C VAL A 54 -12.73 -15.10 1.46
N ALA A 55 -12.28 -13.92 1.04
CA ALA A 55 -11.75 -13.71 -0.31
C ALA A 55 -10.32 -14.23 -0.48
N ASP A 56 -9.50 -14.08 0.54
CA ASP A 56 -8.09 -14.45 0.56
C ASP A 56 -7.67 -14.89 1.96
N PRO A 57 -8.01 -16.14 2.34
CA PRO A 57 -7.70 -16.67 3.66
C PRO A 57 -6.19 -16.76 3.94
N VAL A 58 -5.35 -16.83 2.91
CA VAL A 58 -3.89 -16.87 3.06
C VAL A 58 -3.39 -15.50 3.53
N THR A 59 -3.80 -14.44 2.86
CA THR A 59 -3.46 -13.06 3.27
C THR A 59 -4.04 -12.75 4.66
N TYR A 60 -5.28 -13.14 4.93
CA TYR A 60 -5.89 -12.97 6.24
C TYR A 60 -5.07 -13.65 7.34
N GLY A 61 -4.68 -14.91 7.16
CA GLY A 61 -3.86 -15.64 8.12
C GLY A 61 -2.48 -15.02 8.33
N ALA A 62 -1.85 -14.51 7.28
CA ALA A 62 -0.58 -13.82 7.37
C ALA A 62 -0.70 -12.50 8.16
N LEU A 63 -1.74 -11.70 7.90
CA LEU A 63 -1.97 -10.44 8.60
C LEU A 63 -2.29 -10.64 10.08
N THR A 64 -3.21 -11.55 10.40
CA THR A 64 -3.54 -11.85 11.80
C THR A 64 -2.38 -12.47 12.55
N GLY A 65 -1.60 -13.33 11.91
CA GLY A 65 -0.38 -13.88 12.51
C GLY A 65 0.65 -12.79 12.84
N ARG A 66 0.89 -11.85 11.93
CA ARG A 66 1.79 -10.71 12.19
C ARG A 66 1.24 -9.78 13.26
N PHE A 67 -0.06 -9.52 13.24
CA PHE A 67 -0.73 -8.69 14.25
C PHE A 67 -0.58 -9.31 15.64
N ASN A 68 -0.90 -10.59 15.79
CA ASN A 68 -0.87 -11.28 17.09
C ASN A 68 0.56 -11.51 17.62
N ALA A 69 1.56 -11.50 16.74
CA ALA A 69 2.97 -11.54 17.14
C ALA A 69 3.46 -10.20 17.75
N GLN A 70 2.70 -9.12 17.60
CA GLN A 70 3.08 -7.81 18.11
C GLN A 70 2.65 -7.61 19.57
N PRO A 71 3.39 -6.82 20.36
CA PRO A 71 2.92 -6.36 21.66
C PRO A 71 1.59 -5.61 21.57
N ARG A 72 0.78 -5.66 22.60
CA ARG A 72 -0.57 -5.06 22.61
C ARG A 72 -0.59 -3.57 22.23
N TRP A 73 0.42 -2.81 22.62
CA TRP A 73 0.50 -1.39 22.26
C TRP A 73 0.75 -1.16 20.76
N VAL A 74 1.50 -2.07 20.11
CA VAL A 74 1.68 -2.05 18.65
C VAL A 74 0.39 -2.45 17.94
N GLN A 75 -0.30 -3.48 18.44
CA GLN A 75 -1.60 -3.91 17.92
C GLN A 75 -2.60 -2.74 17.93
N GLY A 76 -2.69 -2.03 19.07
CA GLY A 76 -3.52 -0.83 19.17
C GLY A 76 -3.13 0.26 18.18
N GLY A 77 -1.85 0.48 17.95
CA GLY A 77 -1.34 1.40 16.97
C GLY A 77 -1.73 1.03 15.53
N ILE A 78 -1.63 -0.23 15.17
CA ILE A 78 -2.04 -0.74 13.84
C ILE A 78 -3.54 -0.46 13.63
N ILE A 79 -4.39 -0.86 14.57
CA ILE A 79 -5.84 -0.63 14.48
C ILE A 79 -6.16 0.86 14.38
N TYR A 80 -5.54 1.68 15.20
CA TYR A 80 -5.73 3.13 15.17
C TYR A 80 -5.40 3.73 13.81
N HIS A 81 -4.25 3.39 13.25
CA HIS A 81 -3.80 3.95 11.97
C HIS A 81 -4.63 3.43 10.79
N MET A 82 -5.03 2.15 10.80
CA MET A 82 -5.90 1.63 9.75
C MET A 82 -7.30 2.26 9.81
N ASN A 83 -7.84 2.50 11.00
CA ASN A 83 -9.08 3.25 11.16
C ASN A 83 -8.94 4.71 10.71
N THR A 84 -7.81 5.35 10.97
CA THR A 84 -7.53 6.70 10.46
C THR A 84 -7.57 6.74 8.93
N LEU A 85 -7.02 5.73 8.25
CA LEU A 85 -7.11 5.60 6.81
C LEU A 85 -8.57 5.51 6.34
N LEU A 86 -9.35 4.63 6.95
CA LEU A 86 -10.74 4.39 6.55
C LEU A 86 -11.68 5.57 6.87
N GLN A 87 -11.39 6.32 7.91
CA GLN A 87 -12.15 7.51 8.30
C GLN A 87 -11.76 8.77 7.51
N ALA A 88 -10.62 8.75 6.84
CA ALA A 88 -10.21 9.89 6.01
C ALA A 88 -11.22 10.13 4.88
N PRO A 89 -11.52 11.41 4.57
CA PRO A 89 -12.35 11.75 3.41
C PRO A 89 -11.74 11.15 2.11
N PRO A 90 -12.58 10.69 1.16
CA PRO A 90 -12.08 10.07 -0.07
C PRO A 90 -10.95 10.83 -0.78
N PRO A 91 -10.99 12.17 -0.93
CA PRO A 91 -9.91 12.92 -1.58
C PRO A 91 -8.57 12.89 -0.85
N GLN A 92 -8.57 12.62 0.46
CA GLN A 92 -7.37 12.59 1.30
C GLN A 92 -6.87 11.17 1.57
N ARG A 93 -7.69 10.18 1.28
CA ARG A 93 -7.42 8.77 1.66
C ARG A 93 -6.14 8.24 1.03
N GLN A 94 -5.86 8.59 -0.22
CA GLN A 94 -4.62 8.19 -0.89
C GLN A 94 -3.37 8.77 -0.19
N ALA A 95 -3.42 10.03 0.23
CA ALA A 95 -2.30 10.65 0.94
C ALA A 95 -2.05 9.96 2.30
N VAL A 96 -3.11 9.62 3.02
CA VAL A 96 -3.01 8.86 4.29
C VAL A 96 -2.43 7.47 4.04
N ALA A 97 -2.88 6.78 3.00
CA ALA A 97 -2.35 5.47 2.62
C ALA A 97 -0.84 5.53 2.33
N ASN A 98 -0.38 6.55 1.61
CA ASN A 98 1.04 6.74 1.31
C ASN A 98 1.87 6.95 2.58
N GLN A 99 1.35 7.70 3.55
CA GLN A 99 2.03 7.89 4.83
C GLN A 99 2.13 6.59 5.64
N LEU A 100 1.09 5.78 5.61
CA LEU A 100 1.02 4.53 6.37
C LEU A 100 1.79 3.40 5.72
N ALA A 101 1.93 3.40 4.39
CA ALA A 101 2.65 2.36 3.65
C ALA A 101 4.11 2.21 4.09
N GLY A 102 4.75 3.29 4.53
CA GLY A 102 6.11 3.26 5.09
C GLY A 102 6.21 2.59 6.46
N ARG A 103 5.12 2.52 7.21
CA ARG A 103 5.08 1.96 8.58
C ARG A 103 4.42 0.59 8.65
N PHE A 104 3.36 0.41 7.88
CA PHE A 104 2.52 -0.78 7.90
C PHE A 104 2.24 -1.29 6.48
N PRO A 105 3.29 -1.59 5.69
CA PRO A 105 3.13 -1.93 4.27
C PRO A 105 2.21 -3.12 4.05
N ASP A 106 2.28 -4.14 4.87
CA ASP A 106 1.47 -5.35 4.73
C ASP A 106 -0.03 -5.07 4.91
N PHE A 107 -0.38 -4.20 5.86
CA PHE A 107 -1.77 -3.85 6.11
C PHE A 107 -2.31 -2.88 5.06
N VAL A 108 -1.50 -1.93 4.61
CA VAL A 108 -1.90 -0.98 3.57
C VAL A 108 -2.10 -1.68 2.23
N THR A 109 -1.30 -2.69 1.91
CA THR A 109 -1.42 -3.47 0.66
C THR A 109 -2.82 -4.06 0.49
N LEU A 110 -3.50 -4.40 1.58
CA LEU A 110 -4.88 -4.89 1.55
C LEU A 110 -5.86 -3.95 0.84
N PHE A 111 -5.57 -2.66 0.85
CA PHE A 111 -6.42 -1.61 0.26
C PHE A 111 -5.96 -1.17 -1.13
N THR A 112 -4.87 -1.70 -1.63
CA THR A 112 -4.22 -1.20 -2.85
C THR A 112 -4.55 -2.04 -4.08
N VAL A 113 -4.28 -1.46 -5.24
CA VAL A 113 -4.41 -2.18 -6.53
C VAL A 113 -3.45 -3.36 -6.67
N ALA A 114 -2.42 -3.43 -5.83
CA ALA A 114 -1.49 -4.56 -5.78
C ALA A 114 -2.15 -5.82 -5.20
N ASP A 115 -3.20 -5.68 -4.40
CA ASP A 115 -3.97 -6.82 -3.92
C ASP A 115 -5.02 -7.21 -4.97
N PRO A 116 -4.94 -8.41 -5.57
CA PRO A 116 -5.90 -8.85 -6.59
C PRO A 116 -7.31 -9.04 -6.04
N GLN A 117 -7.48 -9.14 -4.73
CA GLN A 117 -8.76 -9.33 -4.06
C GLN A 117 -9.36 -8.02 -3.54
N ALA A 118 -8.66 -6.88 -3.62
CA ALA A 118 -9.11 -5.61 -3.05
C ALA A 118 -10.51 -5.20 -3.53
N ASN A 119 -10.80 -5.37 -4.82
CA ASN A 119 -12.13 -5.07 -5.37
C ASN A 119 -13.22 -5.98 -4.79
N LYS A 120 -12.94 -7.27 -4.65
CA LYS A 120 -13.88 -8.25 -4.09
C LYS A 120 -14.11 -7.98 -2.60
N ILE A 121 -13.06 -7.67 -1.86
CA ILE A 121 -13.13 -7.30 -0.44
C ILE A 121 -14.03 -6.08 -0.27
N ALA A 122 -13.80 -5.01 -1.04
CA ALA A 122 -14.60 -3.79 -0.99
C ALA A 122 -16.09 -4.03 -1.36
N ALA A 123 -16.36 -4.93 -2.30
CA ALA A 123 -17.72 -5.27 -2.71
C ALA A 123 -18.48 -6.08 -1.65
N THR A 124 -17.79 -6.92 -0.88
CA THR A 124 -18.42 -7.88 0.05
C THR A 124 -18.37 -7.42 1.51
N CYS A 125 -17.46 -6.52 1.88
CA CYS A 125 -17.30 -6.09 3.27
C CYS A 125 -18.59 -5.54 3.93
N PRO A 126 -19.52 -4.85 3.24
CA PRO A 126 -20.74 -4.38 3.87
C PRO A 126 -21.66 -5.49 4.39
N THR A 127 -21.47 -6.72 3.95
CA THR A 127 -22.30 -7.88 4.37
C THR A 127 -21.89 -8.44 5.73
N PHE A 128 -20.75 -8.01 6.27
CA PHE A 128 -20.23 -8.46 7.56
C PHE A 128 -20.57 -7.47 8.67
N PRO A 129 -20.58 -7.91 9.95
CA PRO A 129 -20.79 -7.02 11.08
C PRO A 129 -19.75 -5.89 11.12
N ALA A 130 -20.19 -4.68 11.46
CA ALA A 130 -19.32 -3.51 11.56
C ALA A 130 -18.25 -3.64 12.67
N GLU A 131 -18.57 -4.37 13.70
CA GLU A 131 -17.68 -4.68 14.83
C GLU A 131 -17.62 -6.19 15.05
N ASP A 132 -16.42 -6.73 14.95
CA ASP A 132 -16.14 -8.15 15.22
C ASP A 132 -14.71 -8.28 15.79
N PRO A 133 -14.53 -8.04 17.11
CA PRO A 133 -13.20 -8.14 17.73
C PRO A 133 -12.55 -9.51 17.57
N ALA A 134 -13.33 -10.57 17.38
CA ALA A 134 -12.83 -11.92 17.20
C ALA A 134 -12.13 -12.13 15.84
N ILE A 135 -12.33 -11.20 14.89
CA ILE A 135 -11.72 -11.28 13.57
C ILE A 135 -10.19 -11.18 13.61
N TRP A 136 -9.63 -10.71 14.70
CA TRP A 136 -8.20 -10.54 14.90
C TRP A 136 -7.49 -11.72 15.59
N ASN A 137 -8.23 -12.75 15.97
CA ASN A 137 -7.71 -13.94 16.70
C ASN A 137 -7.49 -15.14 15.77
#